data_f601c526edddaa1efc6fbb14b87dcdae
#
_entry.id   f601c526edddaa1efc6fbb14b87dcdae
#
_cell.length_a   1.000
_cell.length_b   1.000
_cell.length_c   1.000
_cell.angle_alpha   90.00
_cell.angle_beta   90.00
_cell.angle_gamma   90.00
#
_symmetry.space_group_name_H-M   'P 1'
#
loop_
_entity.id
_entity.type
_entity.pdbx_description
1 polymer ?
#
loop_
_entity_poly.entity_id
_entity_poly.type
_entity_poly.pdbx_seq_one_letter_code
_entity_poly.pdbx_strand_id
1 'polypeptide(L)'
;MKFFIYYLLLITYLSASTLNLSMNSSPSRLNPILANDSASSEISDWLFNGLFKYDKNGNPIVDLAQSYEFKDQTTLIIKLKENVLWHDNTKFTAKDVIFTYEKIIDPKVFNSIKSNFQQVKSVKALDDYTIEVIYSQAYFKAIETWMVGILPYHILKDEKD
;
A
#
# COMPACT_ATOMS: atom_id res chain seq x y z
N MET A 1 -50.85 -15.30 -12.48
CA MET A 1 -50.68 -13.85 -12.78
C MET A 1 -50.31 -13.00 -11.56
N LYS A 2 -50.73 -13.33 -10.33
CA LYS A 2 -50.40 -12.54 -9.10
C LYS A 2 -48.92 -12.70 -8.62
N PHE A 3 -48.26 -13.82 -8.89
CA PHE A 3 -46.86 -14.05 -8.49
C PHE A 3 -45.85 -13.32 -9.35
N PHE A 4 -46.16 -12.96 -10.59
CA PHE A 4 -45.26 -12.21 -11.48
C PHE A 4 -45.10 -10.76 -11.10
N ILE A 5 -46.11 -10.16 -10.45
CA ILE A 5 -46.10 -8.76 -10.01
C ILE A 5 -45.20 -8.57 -8.79
N TYR A 6 -45.10 -9.58 -7.90
CA TYR A 6 -44.20 -9.53 -6.75
C TYR A 6 -42.71 -9.62 -7.13
N TYR A 7 -42.39 -10.33 -8.21
CA TYR A 7 -41.02 -10.43 -8.70
C TYR A 7 -40.54 -9.12 -9.38
N LEU A 8 -41.43 -8.38 -9.99
CA LEU A 8 -41.15 -7.09 -10.64
C LEU A 8 -40.90 -5.96 -9.63
N LEU A 9 -41.52 -6.03 -8.44
CA LEU A 9 -41.37 -5.06 -7.38
C LEU A 9 -40.05 -5.22 -6.59
N LEU A 10 -39.39 -6.37 -6.67
CA LEU A 10 -38.10 -6.61 -5.97
C LEU A 10 -36.89 -6.05 -6.72
N ILE A 11 -37.03 -5.66 -7.99
CA ILE A 11 -35.92 -5.19 -8.85
C ILE A 11 -35.67 -3.67 -8.72
N THR A 12 -36.52 -2.92 -8.03
CA THR A 12 -36.47 -1.46 -8.05
C THR A 12 -35.65 -0.81 -6.94
N TYR A 13 -34.91 -1.55 -6.13
CA TYR A 13 -34.13 -0.99 -5.02
C TYR A 13 -32.60 -1.12 -5.17
N LEU A 14 -32.05 -1.23 -6.38
CA LEU A 14 -30.62 -1.00 -6.59
C LEU A 14 -30.39 0.49 -6.92
N SER A 15 -30.52 1.35 -5.91
CA SER A 15 -30.00 2.72 -6.00
C SER A 15 -28.50 2.67 -5.76
N ALA A 16 -27.71 2.79 -6.81
CA ALA A 16 -26.30 3.10 -6.67
C ALA A 16 -26.20 4.52 -6.08
N SER A 17 -25.70 4.64 -4.85
CA SER A 17 -25.40 5.93 -4.25
C SER A 17 -24.02 6.39 -4.70
N THR A 18 -23.93 7.60 -5.23
CA THR A 18 -22.67 8.25 -5.59
C THR A 18 -22.24 9.12 -4.42
N LEU A 19 -21.03 8.91 -3.91
CA LEU A 19 -20.39 9.78 -2.94
C LEU A 19 -19.56 10.83 -3.69
N ASN A 20 -19.95 12.11 -3.56
CA ASN A 20 -19.18 13.23 -4.10
C ASN A 20 -18.34 13.85 -2.99
N LEU A 21 -17.02 13.85 -3.16
CA LEU A 21 -16.08 14.48 -2.25
C LEU A 21 -15.49 15.73 -2.93
N SER A 22 -15.32 16.79 -2.16
CA SER A 22 -14.66 18.01 -2.64
C SER A 22 -13.30 18.14 -1.97
N MET A 23 -12.33 18.62 -2.72
CA MET A 23 -10.97 18.89 -2.25
C MET A 23 -10.66 20.38 -2.37
N ASN A 24 -9.87 20.90 -1.45
CA ASN A 24 -9.48 22.32 -1.44
C ASN A 24 -8.48 22.69 -2.54
N SER A 25 -7.76 21.69 -3.07
CA SER A 25 -6.78 21.86 -4.16
C SER A 25 -6.67 20.58 -4.99
N SER A 26 -6.20 20.72 -6.23
CA SER A 26 -5.90 19.56 -7.08
C SER A 26 -4.60 18.90 -6.63
N PRO A 27 -4.50 17.56 -6.63
CA PRO A 27 -3.26 16.86 -6.34
C PRO A 27 -2.21 17.16 -7.42
N SER A 28 -0.98 17.43 -7.02
CA SER A 28 0.13 17.68 -7.96
C SER A 28 0.74 16.38 -8.47
N ARG A 29 0.70 15.31 -7.65
CA ARG A 29 1.25 13.99 -7.96
C ARG A 29 0.41 12.90 -7.30
N LEU A 30 0.27 11.76 -8.00
CA LEU A 30 -0.46 10.60 -7.48
C LEU A 30 0.47 9.47 -6.99
N ASN A 31 1.78 9.59 -7.22
CA ASN A 31 2.75 8.62 -6.75
C ASN A 31 2.95 8.78 -5.23
N PRO A 32 2.67 7.76 -4.40
CA PRO A 32 2.69 7.86 -2.93
C PRO A 32 4.07 8.18 -2.34
N ILE A 33 5.16 7.83 -3.02
CA ILE A 33 6.52 8.17 -2.55
C ILE A 33 6.94 9.59 -2.90
N LEU A 34 6.22 10.25 -3.84
CA LEU A 34 6.50 11.60 -4.32
C LEU A 34 5.44 12.62 -3.89
N ALA A 35 4.35 12.18 -3.27
CA ALA A 35 3.29 13.03 -2.74
C ALA A 35 3.82 13.84 -1.54
N ASN A 36 3.94 15.16 -1.70
CA ASN A 36 4.50 16.07 -0.70
C ASN A 36 3.57 17.23 -0.32
N ASP A 37 2.36 17.24 -0.87
CA ASP A 37 1.26 18.13 -0.49
C ASP A 37 0.05 17.32 0.01
N SER A 38 -0.82 17.94 0.80
CA SER A 38 -1.95 17.28 1.45
C SER A 38 -2.93 16.63 0.46
N ALA A 39 -3.22 17.32 -0.66
CA ALA A 39 -4.16 16.80 -1.67
C ALA A 39 -3.58 15.57 -2.38
N SER A 40 -2.29 15.59 -2.71
CA SER A 40 -1.58 14.45 -3.30
C SER A 40 -1.54 13.27 -2.34
N SER A 41 -1.23 13.50 -1.06
CA SER A 41 -1.18 12.44 -0.04
C SER A 41 -2.56 11.81 0.16
N GLU A 42 -3.62 12.62 0.32
CA GLU A 42 -4.99 12.12 0.51
C GLU A 42 -5.45 11.22 -0.65
N ILE A 43 -5.23 11.65 -1.89
CA ILE A 43 -5.60 10.82 -3.06
C ILE A 43 -4.70 9.58 -3.19
N SER A 44 -3.40 9.70 -2.89
CA SER A 44 -2.49 8.56 -2.92
C SER A 44 -2.90 7.50 -1.90
N ASP A 45 -3.34 7.89 -0.71
CA ASP A 45 -3.81 6.96 0.33
C ASP A 45 -5.10 6.21 -0.08
N TRP A 46 -5.91 6.78 -0.99
CA TRP A 46 -7.07 6.08 -1.55
C TRP A 46 -6.72 5.14 -2.71
N LEU A 47 -5.64 5.43 -3.43
CA LEU A 47 -5.22 4.66 -4.60
C LEU A 47 -4.26 3.52 -4.26
N PHE A 48 -3.44 3.67 -3.21
CA PHE A 48 -2.37 2.74 -2.88
C PHE A 48 -2.46 2.30 -1.42
N ASN A 49 -2.36 1.01 -1.21
CA ASN A 49 -2.29 0.42 0.12
C ASN A 49 -0.82 0.21 0.53
N GLY A 50 -0.53 0.34 1.84
CA GLY A 50 0.71 -0.09 2.45
C GLY A 50 0.65 -1.55 2.90
N LEU A 51 1.77 -2.07 3.40
CA LEU A 51 1.76 -3.39 4.05
C LEU A 51 0.97 -3.36 5.36
N PHE A 52 1.01 -2.24 6.04
CA PHE A 52 0.29 -1.95 7.29
C PHE A 52 -0.45 -0.63 7.17
N LYS A 53 -1.38 -0.41 8.08
CA LYS A 53 -2.12 0.85 8.26
C LYS A 53 -2.46 1.04 9.74
N TYR A 54 -2.95 2.23 10.10
CA TYR A 54 -3.53 2.45 11.42
C TYR A 54 -5.00 2.03 11.48
N ASP A 55 -5.41 1.46 12.59
CA ASP A 55 -6.83 1.32 12.92
C ASP A 55 -7.39 2.67 13.43
N LYS A 56 -8.71 2.70 13.74
CA LYS A 56 -9.38 3.89 14.29
C LYS A 56 -8.85 4.36 15.65
N ASN A 57 -8.07 3.53 16.35
CA ASN A 57 -7.47 3.84 17.65
C ASN A 57 -5.99 4.24 17.52
N GLY A 58 -5.43 4.26 16.29
CA GLY A 58 -4.04 4.56 16.03
C GLY A 58 -3.09 3.36 16.22
N ASN A 59 -3.59 2.14 16.31
CA ASN A 59 -2.75 0.96 16.40
C ASN A 59 -2.37 0.45 15.00
N PRO A 60 -1.10 0.04 14.78
CA PRO A 60 -0.70 -0.63 13.54
C PRO A 60 -1.43 -1.96 13.36
N ILE A 61 -2.06 -2.15 12.20
CA ILE A 61 -2.69 -3.39 11.77
C ILE A 61 -2.21 -3.78 10.37
N VAL A 62 -2.34 -5.06 10.03
CA VAL A 62 -2.01 -5.55 8.69
C VAL A 62 -2.98 -5.01 7.63
N ASP A 63 -2.44 -4.68 6.42
CA ASP A 63 -3.23 -4.30 5.25
C ASP A 63 -2.88 -5.21 4.07
N LEU A 64 -1.86 -4.93 3.25
CA LEU A 64 -1.37 -5.87 2.23
C LEU A 64 -0.58 -7.04 2.85
N ALA A 65 -0.02 -6.87 4.05
CA ALA A 65 0.51 -7.97 4.82
C ALA A 65 -0.62 -8.90 5.30
N GLN A 66 -0.37 -10.20 5.31
CA GLN A 66 -1.22 -11.21 5.96
C GLN A 66 -0.82 -11.37 7.43
N SER A 67 0.48 -11.43 7.69
CA SER A 67 1.06 -11.59 9.03
C SER A 67 2.50 -11.09 9.04
N TYR A 68 3.04 -10.93 10.24
CA TYR A 68 4.44 -10.62 10.43
C TYR A 68 4.98 -11.26 11.72
N GLU A 69 6.30 -11.45 11.78
CA GLU A 69 7.00 -11.91 12.98
C GLU A 69 8.40 -11.30 13.05
N PHE A 70 8.85 -11.00 14.26
CA PHE A 70 10.24 -10.66 14.52
C PHE A 70 11.00 -11.94 14.86
N LYS A 71 11.97 -12.35 14.00
CA LYS A 71 12.87 -13.47 14.30
C LYS A 71 13.86 -13.14 15.42
N ASP A 72 14.24 -11.87 15.47
CA ASP A 72 15.10 -11.27 16.49
C ASP A 72 14.80 -9.77 16.56
N GLN A 73 15.58 -9.00 17.34
CA GLN A 73 15.36 -7.57 17.54
C GLN A 73 15.52 -6.71 16.28
N THR A 74 16.14 -7.25 15.23
CA THR A 74 16.48 -6.51 14.00
C THR A 74 15.93 -7.13 12.73
N THR A 75 15.41 -8.37 12.79
CA THR A 75 14.95 -9.11 11.62
C THR A 75 13.43 -9.28 11.66
N LEU A 76 12.74 -8.64 10.73
CA LEU A 76 11.29 -8.70 10.55
C LEU A 76 10.96 -9.52 9.30
N ILE A 77 10.14 -10.55 9.46
CA ILE A 77 9.56 -11.33 8.35
C ILE A 77 8.12 -10.88 8.17
N ILE A 78 7.75 -10.57 6.93
CA ILE A 78 6.39 -10.17 6.56
C ILE A 78 5.88 -11.14 5.50
N LYS A 79 4.74 -11.78 5.78
CA LYS A 79 3.99 -12.56 4.79
C LYS A 79 2.95 -11.67 4.14
N LEU A 80 2.88 -11.70 2.82
CA LEU A 80 1.95 -10.91 2.01
C LEU A 80 0.68 -11.70 1.74
N LYS A 81 -0.43 -11.01 1.49
CA LYS A 81 -1.67 -11.62 1.02
C LYS A 81 -1.50 -12.12 -0.42
N GLU A 82 -1.85 -13.38 -0.69
CA GLU A 82 -1.64 -14.02 -2.00
C GLU A 82 -2.70 -13.66 -3.06
N ASN A 83 -3.89 -13.24 -2.64
CA ASN A 83 -5.05 -13.03 -3.54
C ASN A 83 -5.31 -11.54 -3.82
N VAL A 84 -4.30 -10.69 -3.70
CA VAL A 84 -4.40 -9.28 -4.01
C VAL A 84 -4.04 -9.05 -5.48
N LEU A 85 -4.89 -8.27 -6.16
CA LEU A 85 -4.68 -7.86 -7.54
C LEU A 85 -4.57 -6.34 -7.63
N TRP A 86 -3.73 -5.88 -8.54
CA TRP A 86 -3.74 -4.50 -9.02
C TRP A 86 -5.01 -4.21 -9.83
N HIS A 87 -5.29 -2.94 -10.10
CA HIS A 87 -6.50 -2.51 -10.85
C HIS A 87 -6.58 -3.09 -12.28
N ASP A 88 -5.46 -3.52 -12.83
CA ASP A 88 -5.34 -4.17 -14.14
C ASP A 88 -5.37 -5.71 -14.07
N ASN A 89 -5.70 -6.28 -12.91
CA ASN A 89 -5.71 -7.71 -12.60
C ASN A 89 -4.33 -8.39 -12.54
N THR A 90 -3.22 -7.63 -12.55
CA THR A 90 -1.89 -8.18 -12.29
C THR A 90 -1.76 -8.54 -10.81
N LYS A 91 -1.08 -9.63 -10.49
CA LYS A 91 -0.87 -10.07 -9.10
C LYS A 91 0.08 -9.12 -8.35
N PHE A 92 -0.30 -8.74 -7.15
CA PHE A 92 0.59 -8.11 -6.18
C PHE A 92 1.55 -9.17 -5.59
N THR A 93 2.85 -8.87 -5.53
CA THR A 93 3.88 -9.78 -5.04
C THR A 93 4.98 -9.03 -4.28
N ALA A 94 5.91 -9.78 -3.70
CA ALA A 94 7.12 -9.24 -3.07
C ALA A 94 7.96 -8.35 -4.00
N LYS A 95 7.87 -8.55 -5.33
CA LYS A 95 8.58 -7.69 -6.32
C LYS A 95 8.13 -6.23 -6.23
N ASP A 96 6.82 -5.99 -6.01
CA ASP A 96 6.28 -4.64 -5.87
C ASP A 96 6.83 -3.95 -4.62
N VAL A 97 6.95 -4.71 -3.52
CA VAL A 97 7.49 -4.20 -2.25
C VAL A 97 8.99 -3.87 -2.38
N ILE A 98 9.77 -4.78 -2.96
CA ILE A 98 11.21 -4.56 -3.20
C ILE A 98 11.42 -3.33 -4.09
N PHE A 99 10.68 -3.25 -5.21
CA PHE A 99 10.74 -2.12 -6.13
C PHE A 99 10.41 -0.79 -5.43
N THR A 100 9.36 -0.78 -4.60
CA THR A 100 8.98 0.43 -3.84
C THR A 100 10.11 0.86 -2.92
N TYR A 101 10.71 -0.08 -2.18
CA TYR A 101 11.85 0.20 -1.31
C TYR A 101 13.04 0.75 -2.11
N GLU A 102 13.41 0.12 -3.23
CA GLU A 102 14.50 0.56 -4.08
C GLU A 102 14.29 1.98 -4.60
N LYS A 103 13.07 2.32 -5.04
CA LYS A 103 12.71 3.68 -5.46
C LYS A 103 12.79 4.70 -4.31
N ILE A 104 12.41 4.32 -3.09
CA ILE A 104 12.50 5.21 -1.92
C ILE A 104 13.96 5.55 -1.59
N ILE A 105 14.85 4.54 -1.62
CA ILE A 105 16.26 4.74 -1.24
C ILE A 105 17.14 5.25 -2.38
N ASP A 106 16.65 5.25 -3.63
CA ASP A 106 17.42 5.73 -4.79
C ASP A 106 17.87 7.18 -4.54
N PRO A 107 19.18 7.47 -4.65
CA PRO A 107 19.69 8.83 -4.49
C PRO A 107 19.22 9.81 -5.58
N LYS A 108 18.76 9.29 -6.72
CA LYS A 108 18.23 10.11 -7.83
C LYS A 108 16.77 10.51 -7.61
N VAL A 109 16.03 9.80 -6.77
CA VAL A 109 14.62 10.07 -6.46
C VAL A 109 14.55 10.95 -5.23
N PHE A 110 14.16 12.21 -5.43
CA PHE A 110 13.94 13.12 -4.30
C PHE A 110 12.57 12.85 -3.68
N ASN A 111 12.57 12.31 -2.46
CA ASN A 111 11.35 12.06 -1.69
C ASN A 111 11.57 12.32 -0.19
N SER A 112 10.51 12.77 0.50
CA SER A 112 10.56 13.11 1.93
C SER A 112 10.53 11.87 2.83
N ILE A 113 10.01 10.75 2.35
CA ILE A 113 9.82 9.53 3.15
C ILE A 113 11.09 8.68 3.29
N LYS A 114 12.14 8.97 2.51
CA LYS A 114 13.44 8.29 2.59
C LYS A 114 14.01 8.28 4.01
N SER A 115 13.76 9.33 4.78
CA SER A 115 14.19 9.42 6.18
C SER A 115 13.62 8.32 7.07
N ASN A 116 12.41 7.81 6.77
CA ASN A 116 11.76 6.75 7.53
C ASN A 116 12.45 5.39 7.33
N PHE A 117 13.22 5.24 6.24
CA PHE A 117 13.90 4.00 5.87
C PHE A 117 15.38 3.98 6.28
N GLN A 118 15.89 5.00 6.97
CA GLN A 118 17.30 5.08 7.38
C GLN A 118 17.76 3.92 8.26
N GLN A 119 16.85 3.31 9.02
CA GLN A 119 17.17 2.16 9.86
C GLN A 119 17.05 0.82 9.11
N VAL A 120 16.50 0.81 7.89
CA VAL A 120 16.42 -0.40 7.07
C VAL A 120 17.77 -0.65 6.43
N LYS A 121 18.40 -1.76 6.81
CA LYS A 121 19.71 -2.19 6.27
C LYS A 121 19.57 -2.96 4.97
N SER A 122 18.56 -3.84 4.88
CA SER A 122 18.29 -4.61 3.67
C SER A 122 16.85 -5.11 3.66
N VAL A 123 16.32 -5.28 2.44
CA VAL A 123 15.02 -5.92 2.18
C VAL A 123 15.23 -6.98 1.12
N LYS A 124 14.70 -8.18 1.32
CA LYS A 124 14.81 -9.30 0.39
C LYS A 124 13.48 -10.04 0.27
N ALA A 125 13.15 -10.45 -0.95
CA ALA A 125 12.12 -11.44 -1.16
C ALA A 125 12.70 -12.82 -0.85
N LEU A 126 12.05 -13.56 0.04
CA LEU A 126 12.36 -14.97 0.31
C LEU A 126 11.62 -15.88 -0.69
N ASP A 127 10.42 -15.46 -1.08
CA ASP A 127 9.58 -16.02 -2.13
C ASP A 127 8.64 -14.91 -2.68
N ASP A 128 7.66 -15.27 -3.53
CA ASP A 128 6.73 -14.30 -4.13
C ASP A 128 5.84 -13.59 -3.11
N TYR A 129 5.67 -14.14 -1.90
CA TYR A 129 4.78 -13.61 -0.87
C TYR A 129 5.40 -13.49 0.52
N THR A 130 6.72 -13.61 0.60
CA THR A 130 7.45 -13.46 1.87
C THR A 130 8.64 -12.54 1.69
N ILE A 131 8.74 -11.51 2.53
CA ILE A 131 9.88 -10.60 2.56
C ILE A 131 10.56 -10.66 3.92
N GLU A 132 11.88 -10.50 3.89
CA GLU A 132 12.73 -10.31 5.05
C GLU A 132 13.24 -8.87 5.05
N VAL A 133 13.05 -8.19 6.17
CA VAL A 133 13.58 -6.85 6.42
C VAL A 133 14.58 -6.92 7.55
N ILE A 134 15.79 -6.43 7.32
CA ILE A 134 16.84 -6.34 8.34
C ILE A 134 17.04 -4.86 8.68
N TYR A 135 16.93 -4.52 9.95
CA TYR A 135 17.20 -3.21 10.50
C TYR A 135 18.63 -3.14 11.05
N SER A 136 19.21 -1.93 11.06
CA SER A 136 20.55 -1.68 11.63
C SER A 136 20.60 -1.84 13.14
N GLN A 137 19.47 -1.68 13.81
CA GLN A 137 19.27 -1.82 15.26
C GLN A 137 17.80 -2.11 15.56
N ALA A 138 17.48 -2.47 16.80
CA ALA A 138 16.09 -2.57 17.25
C ALA A 138 15.36 -1.23 16.97
N TYR A 139 14.24 -1.30 16.22
CA TYR A 139 13.57 -0.10 15.74
C TYR A 139 12.07 -0.14 16.07
N PHE A 140 11.65 0.79 16.94
CA PHE A 140 10.26 0.80 17.44
C PHE A 140 9.22 1.13 16.36
N LYS A 141 9.61 1.85 15.27
CA LYS A 141 8.75 2.13 14.10
C LYS A 141 8.91 1.12 12.96
N ALA A 142 9.45 -0.07 13.23
CA ALA A 142 9.72 -1.06 12.19
C ALA A 142 8.50 -1.41 11.34
N ILE A 143 7.32 -1.52 11.95
CA ILE A 143 6.06 -1.80 11.25
C ILE A 143 5.53 -0.57 10.53
N GLU A 144 5.54 0.59 11.19
CA GLU A 144 5.03 1.86 10.65
C GLU A 144 5.78 2.31 9.38
N THR A 145 7.07 1.95 9.27
CA THR A 145 7.88 2.22 8.06
C THR A 145 7.20 1.68 6.80
N TRP A 146 6.45 0.59 6.89
CA TRP A 146 5.81 -0.10 5.77
C TRP A 146 4.34 0.29 5.56
N MET A 147 3.90 1.40 6.11
CA MET A 147 2.58 1.99 5.84
C MET A 147 2.55 2.83 4.56
N VAL A 148 3.69 3.05 3.92
CA VAL A 148 3.78 3.72 2.62
C VAL A 148 3.06 2.92 1.54
N GLY A 149 2.35 3.60 0.63
CA GLY A 149 1.69 2.96 -0.51
C GLY A 149 2.68 2.23 -1.40
N ILE A 150 2.39 0.98 -1.73
CA ILE A 150 3.24 0.14 -2.58
C ILE A 150 3.03 0.49 -4.06
N LEU A 151 4.11 0.54 -4.82
CA LEU A 151 4.13 0.86 -6.25
C LEU A 151 4.03 -0.40 -7.13
N PRO A 152 3.30 -0.34 -8.27
CA PRO A 152 3.19 -1.45 -9.22
C PRO A 152 4.48 -1.60 -10.04
N TYR A 153 5.32 -2.58 -9.70
CA TYR A 153 6.55 -2.88 -10.43
C TYR A 153 6.32 -3.04 -11.93
N HIS A 154 5.30 -3.80 -12.34
CA HIS A 154 5.04 -4.14 -13.74
C HIS A 154 4.72 -2.91 -14.62
N ILE A 155 4.21 -1.83 -14.02
CA ILE A 155 3.91 -0.57 -14.74
C ILE A 155 5.14 0.36 -14.71
N LEU A 156 5.79 0.51 -13.54
CA LEU A 156 6.74 1.59 -13.31
C LEU A 156 8.22 1.19 -13.51
N LYS A 157 8.51 -0.09 -13.75
CA LYS A 157 9.91 -0.59 -13.89
C LYS A 157 10.69 0.05 -15.03
N ASP A 158 10.00 0.40 -16.11
CA ASP A 158 10.61 0.95 -17.35
C ASP A 158 10.45 2.48 -17.43
N GLU A 159 9.74 3.11 -16.47
CA GLU A 159 9.63 4.56 -16.43
C GLU A 159 10.95 5.19 -16.00
N LYS A 160 11.41 6.15 -16.79
CA LYS A 160 12.56 7.00 -16.43
C LYS A 160 12.04 8.12 -15.53
N ASP A 161 12.61 8.22 -14.34
CA ASP A 161 12.37 9.31 -13.39
C ASP A 161 12.81 10.66 -13.98
#